data_85d19aaa4bcfba2af52fde55e4fdaa14
#
_entry.id   85d19aaa4bcfba2af52fde55e4fdaa14
#
_cell.length_a   1.000
_cell.length_b   1.000
_cell.length_c   1.000
_cell.angle_alpha   90.00
_cell.angle_beta   90.00
_cell.angle_gamma   90.00
#
_symmetry.space_group_name_H-M   'P 1'
#
loop_
_entity.id
_entity.type
_entity.pdbx_description
1 polymer ?
#
loop_
_entity_poly.entity_id
_entity_poly.type
_entity_poly.pdbx_seq_one_letter_code
_entity_poly.pdbx_strand_id
1 'polypeptide(L)'
;ELNRPDKKIITAEDPVEYYLPGINQCEVRADIGMTFQAIIRAMLRQAPNIILVGEIRDKETADIAVQASLTGHLVFSTLHTNDAASSITRLVDIGVAPYLVAASLVAILAQRLVRINCPKCKAPYMPA
;
A
#
# COMPACT_ATOMS: atom_id res chain seq x y z
N GLU A 1 1.97 13.47 8.76
CA GLU A 1 2.39 14.64 7.93
C GLU A 1 1.54 14.80 6.67
N LEU A 2 1.07 13.70 6.04
CA LEU A 2 0.24 13.76 4.83
C LEU A 2 -1.23 14.09 5.12
N ASN A 3 -1.74 13.73 6.30
CA ASN A 3 -3.11 14.00 6.71
C ASN A 3 -3.26 15.48 7.11
N ARG A 4 -3.60 16.30 6.15
CA ARG A 4 -3.75 17.75 6.26
C ARG A 4 -5.09 18.18 5.66
N PRO A 5 -5.68 19.29 6.10
CA PRO A 5 -6.99 19.76 5.61
C PRO A 5 -7.05 20.04 4.10
N ASP A 6 -5.88 20.32 3.47
CA ASP A 6 -5.76 20.56 2.03
C ASP A 6 -5.60 19.29 1.19
N LYS A 7 -5.56 18.10 1.83
CA LYS A 7 -5.38 16.81 1.16
C LYS A 7 -6.52 15.86 1.45
N LYS A 8 -7.16 15.38 0.41
CA LYS A 8 -8.17 14.33 0.51
C LYS A 8 -7.51 12.97 0.43
N ILE A 9 -7.55 12.22 1.51
CA ILE A 9 -7.02 10.86 1.62
C ILE A 9 -8.19 9.89 1.65
N ILE A 10 -8.16 8.88 0.80
CA ILE A 10 -9.15 7.81 0.79
C ILE A 10 -8.42 6.46 0.82
N THR A 11 -8.91 5.54 1.63
CA THR A 11 -8.32 4.20 1.77
C THR A 11 -9.31 3.10 1.42
N ALA A 12 -8.81 1.98 0.90
CA ALA A 12 -9.51 0.72 0.80
C ALA A 12 -8.74 -0.31 1.64
N GLU A 13 -9.35 -0.86 2.67
CA GLU A 13 -8.69 -1.70 3.66
C GLU A 13 -9.48 -2.99 3.92
N ASP A 14 -8.79 -4.06 4.32
CA ASP A 14 -9.38 -5.38 4.59
C ASP A 14 -8.71 -6.06 5.80
N PRO A 15 -9.21 -5.78 7.02
CA PRO A 15 -10.16 -4.74 7.43
C PRO A 15 -9.49 -3.38 7.71
N VAL A 16 -10.26 -2.41 8.21
CA VAL A 16 -9.72 -1.16 8.78
C VAL A 16 -9.11 -1.46 10.15
N GLU A 17 -7.76 -1.36 10.27
CA GLU A 17 -7.04 -1.66 11.51
C GLU A 17 -7.16 -0.54 12.56
N TYR A 18 -7.09 0.72 12.12
CA TYR A 18 -7.17 1.89 12.99
C TYR A 18 -8.02 2.98 12.33
N TYR A 19 -8.98 3.53 13.07
CA TYR A 19 -9.73 4.69 12.61
C TYR A 19 -8.91 5.97 12.75
N LEU A 20 -8.69 6.65 11.62
CA LEU A 20 -7.87 7.84 11.55
C LEU A 20 -8.73 9.08 11.24
N PRO A 21 -8.81 10.07 12.15
CA PRO A 21 -9.58 11.28 11.89
C PRO A 21 -9.11 12.00 10.62
N GLY A 22 -10.05 12.47 9.80
CA GLY A 22 -9.76 13.22 8.57
C GLY A 22 -9.41 12.34 7.36
N ILE A 23 -9.49 11.01 7.47
CA ILE A 23 -9.28 10.06 6.36
C ILE A 23 -10.60 9.35 6.06
N ASN A 24 -10.97 9.27 4.80
CA ASN A 24 -12.12 8.48 4.35
C ASN A 24 -11.68 7.02 4.17
N GLN A 25 -11.96 6.19 5.16
CA GLN A 25 -11.58 4.79 5.18
C GLN A 25 -12.75 3.91 4.72
N CYS A 26 -12.54 3.12 3.67
CA CYS A 26 -13.52 2.19 3.12
C CYS A 26 -13.06 0.77 3.41
N GLU A 27 -13.87 0.02 4.14
CA GLU A 27 -13.63 -1.39 4.41
C GLU A 27 -14.14 -2.25 3.26
N VAL A 28 -13.34 -3.22 2.85
CA VAL A 28 -13.73 -4.24 1.87
C VAL A 28 -14.80 -5.14 2.48
N ARG A 29 -15.86 -5.36 1.72
CA ARG A 29 -16.96 -6.28 2.03
C ARG A 29 -17.34 -7.04 0.77
N ALA A 30 -16.60 -8.09 0.49
CA ALA A 30 -16.77 -8.87 -0.74
C ALA A 30 -18.16 -9.54 -0.84
N ASP A 31 -18.76 -9.88 0.29
CA ASP A 31 -20.12 -10.47 0.40
C ASP A 31 -21.22 -9.58 -0.18
N ILE A 32 -21.04 -8.26 -0.18
CA ILE A 32 -21.97 -7.29 -0.77
C ILE A 32 -21.41 -6.60 -2.03
N GLY A 33 -20.33 -7.15 -2.61
CA GLY A 33 -19.71 -6.61 -3.83
C GLY A 33 -18.80 -5.41 -3.62
N MET A 34 -18.50 -5.00 -2.38
CA MET A 34 -17.51 -3.97 -2.07
C MET A 34 -16.11 -4.57 -2.09
N THR A 35 -15.60 -4.86 -3.26
CA THR A 35 -14.24 -5.36 -3.49
C THR A 35 -13.23 -4.22 -3.56
N PHE A 36 -11.91 -4.52 -3.46
CA PHE A 36 -10.86 -3.52 -3.69
C PHE A 36 -11.04 -2.78 -5.01
N GLN A 37 -11.32 -3.52 -6.10
CA GLN A 37 -11.50 -2.95 -7.44
C GLN A 37 -12.71 -1.99 -7.50
N ALA A 38 -13.84 -2.39 -6.92
CA ALA A 38 -15.04 -1.56 -6.88
C ALA A 38 -14.82 -0.27 -6.08
N ILE A 39 -14.18 -0.40 -4.91
CA ILE A 39 -13.89 0.73 -4.02
C ILE A 39 -12.90 1.69 -4.72
N ILE A 40 -11.78 1.20 -5.27
CA ILE A 40 -10.77 2.07 -5.91
C ILE A 40 -11.35 2.81 -7.11
N ARG A 41 -12.15 2.15 -7.96
CA ARG A 41 -12.85 2.82 -9.06
C ARG A 41 -13.81 3.92 -8.58
N ALA A 42 -14.47 3.72 -7.45
CA ALA A 42 -15.33 4.75 -6.86
C ALA A 42 -14.51 5.91 -6.29
N MET A 43 -13.39 5.62 -5.62
CA MET A 43 -12.47 6.62 -5.05
C MET A 43 -11.95 7.60 -6.11
N LEU A 44 -11.55 7.10 -7.27
CA LEU A 44 -11.02 7.94 -8.36
C LEU A 44 -12.00 9.02 -8.82
N ARG A 45 -13.31 8.79 -8.64
CA ARG A 45 -14.35 9.78 -8.94
C ARG A 45 -14.60 10.78 -7.81
N GLN A 46 -13.91 10.64 -6.70
CA GLN A 46 -14.05 11.49 -5.52
C GLN A 46 -12.96 12.57 -5.42
N ALA A 47 -12.17 12.77 -6.49
CA ALA A 47 -11.04 13.71 -6.54
C ALA A 47 -10.08 13.55 -5.33
N PRO A 48 -9.54 12.35 -5.04
CA PRO A 48 -8.58 12.17 -3.97
C PRO A 48 -7.24 12.79 -4.35
N ASN A 49 -6.45 13.23 -3.37
CA ASN A 49 -5.05 13.55 -3.56
C ASN A 49 -4.17 12.32 -3.30
N ILE A 50 -4.59 11.52 -2.32
CA ILE A 50 -3.84 10.36 -1.83
C ILE A 50 -4.80 9.18 -1.73
N ILE A 51 -4.37 8.04 -2.27
CA ILE A 51 -5.09 6.78 -2.23
C ILE A 51 -4.23 5.76 -1.51
N LEU A 52 -4.82 5.01 -0.58
CA LEU A 52 -4.20 3.83 -0.01
C LEU A 52 -5.02 2.60 -0.39
N VAL A 53 -4.38 1.66 -1.04
CA VAL A 53 -4.91 0.32 -1.33
C VAL A 53 -4.25 -0.63 -0.35
N GLY A 54 -5.01 -1.18 0.57
CA GLY A 54 -4.49 -2.00 1.68
C GLY A 54 -3.49 -3.05 1.19
N GLU A 55 -3.82 -3.73 0.08
CA GLU A 55 -2.91 -4.66 -0.57
C GLU A 55 -3.24 -4.85 -2.06
N ILE A 56 -2.22 -5.27 -2.83
CA ILE A 56 -2.37 -5.69 -4.22
C ILE A 56 -2.09 -7.19 -4.30
N ARG A 57 -3.13 -7.98 -4.62
CA ARG A 57 -3.05 -9.44 -4.78
C ARG A 57 -3.24 -9.89 -6.23
N ASP A 58 -3.92 -9.11 -7.03
CA ASP A 58 -4.36 -9.47 -8.38
C ASP A 58 -4.04 -8.36 -9.40
N LYS A 59 -4.07 -8.77 -10.68
CA LYS A 59 -3.75 -7.89 -11.80
C LYS A 59 -4.69 -6.70 -11.90
N GLU A 60 -5.99 -6.90 -11.69
CA GLU A 60 -6.98 -5.84 -11.85
C GLU A 60 -6.76 -4.71 -10.84
N THR A 61 -6.54 -5.06 -9.56
CA THR A 61 -6.20 -4.11 -8.51
C THR A 61 -4.89 -3.38 -8.83
N ALA A 62 -3.85 -4.12 -9.29
CA ALA A 62 -2.57 -3.55 -9.69
C ALA A 62 -2.72 -2.55 -10.83
N ASP A 63 -3.45 -2.92 -11.90
CA ASP A 63 -3.67 -2.06 -13.06
C ASP A 63 -4.36 -0.75 -12.66
N ILE A 64 -5.40 -0.81 -11.81
CA ILE A 64 -6.11 0.39 -11.35
C ILE A 64 -5.19 1.28 -10.50
N ALA A 65 -4.40 0.70 -9.58
CA ALA A 65 -3.47 1.43 -8.74
C ALA A 65 -2.38 2.14 -9.55
N VAL A 66 -1.81 1.45 -10.55
CA VAL A 66 -0.82 2.00 -11.49
C VAL A 66 -1.43 3.13 -12.32
N GLN A 67 -2.63 2.93 -12.87
CA GLN A 67 -3.32 3.98 -13.63
C GLN A 67 -3.59 5.23 -12.77
N ALA A 68 -4.00 5.04 -11.51
CA ALA A 68 -4.19 6.13 -10.58
C ALA A 68 -2.90 6.92 -10.35
N SER A 69 -1.76 6.25 -10.17
CA SER A 69 -0.46 6.91 -9.98
C SER A 69 -0.02 7.68 -11.22
N LEU A 70 -0.22 7.13 -12.41
CA LEU A 70 0.11 7.79 -13.69
C LEU A 70 -0.77 9.00 -13.98
N THR A 71 -1.96 9.08 -13.39
CA THR A 71 -2.87 10.22 -13.50
C THR A 71 -2.68 11.27 -12.40
N GLY A 72 -1.59 11.18 -11.62
CA GLY A 72 -1.16 12.22 -10.67
C GLY A 72 -1.59 12.01 -9.22
N HIS A 73 -2.19 10.86 -8.88
CA HIS A 73 -2.50 10.53 -7.50
C HIS A 73 -1.27 9.93 -6.78
N LEU A 74 -1.06 10.26 -5.54
CA LEU A 74 -0.11 9.55 -4.70
C LEU A 74 -0.77 8.26 -4.19
N VAL A 75 -0.27 7.13 -4.64
CA VAL A 75 -0.84 5.81 -4.30
C VAL A 75 0.10 5.06 -3.37
N PHE A 76 -0.42 4.64 -2.21
CA PHE A 76 0.24 3.72 -1.30
C PHE A 76 -0.42 2.34 -1.40
N SER A 77 0.39 1.30 -1.31
CA SER A 77 -0.12 -0.06 -1.20
C SER A 77 0.88 -0.98 -0.53
N THR A 78 0.45 -2.20 -0.21
CA THR A 78 1.32 -3.25 0.29
C THR A 78 1.38 -4.43 -0.68
N LEU A 79 2.49 -5.15 -0.63
CA LEU A 79 2.73 -6.39 -1.35
C LEU A 79 3.31 -7.43 -0.39
N HIS A 80 2.87 -8.67 -0.51
CA HIS A 80 3.41 -9.77 0.28
C HIS A 80 4.71 -10.28 -0.37
N THR A 81 5.83 -9.62 -0.06
CA THR A 81 7.17 -9.97 -0.54
C THR A 81 8.17 -10.02 0.60
N ASN A 82 9.26 -10.74 0.41
CA ASN A 82 10.28 -10.91 1.45
C ASN A 82 11.20 -9.70 1.61
N ASP A 83 11.40 -8.94 0.57
CA ASP A 83 12.28 -7.77 0.51
C ASP A 83 11.77 -6.75 -0.52
N ALA A 84 12.41 -5.58 -0.57
CA ALA A 84 12.01 -4.51 -1.47
C ALA A 84 12.26 -4.84 -2.95
N ALA A 85 13.35 -5.53 -3.26
CA ALA A 85 13.70 -5.86 -4.66
C ALA A 85 12.69 -6.85 -5.27
N SER A 86 12.29 -7.87 -4.52
CA SER A 86 11.31 -8.86 -4.96
C SER A 86 9.90 -8.28 -5.20
N SER A 87 9.62 -7.08 -4.66
CA SER A 87 8.34 -6.40 -4.93
C SER A 87 8.19 -6.00 -6.40
N ILE A 88 9.29 -5.63 -7.06
CA ILE A 88 9.28 -5.29 -8.50
C ILE A 88 8.93 -6.54 -9.32
N THR A 89 9.62 -7.64 -9.05
CA THR A 89 9.35 -8.92 -9.71
C THR A 89 7.90 -9.36 -9.46
N ARG A 90 7.42 -9.21 -8.23
CA ARG A 90 6.05 -9.57 -7.87
C ARG A 90 5.00 -8.79 -8.65
N LEU A 91 5.18 -7.48 -8.87
CA LEU A 91 4.27 -6.69 -9.70
C LEU A 91 4.26 -7.18 -11.15
N VAL A 92 5.42 -7.52 -11.69
CA VAL A 92 5.52 -8.11 -13.04
C VAL A 92 4.84 -9.48 -13.12
N ASP A 93 5.04 -10.33 -12.11
CA ASP A 93 4.42 -11.67 -12.02
C ASP A 93 2.89 -11.59 -11.92
N ILE A 94 2.35 -10.59 -11.23
CA ILE A 94 0.91 -10.29 -11.18
C ILE A 94 0.38 -9.89 -12.57
N GLY A 95 1.27 -9.44 -13.47
CA GLY A 95 0.95 -9.10 -14.86
C GLY A 95 0.99 -7.61 -15.19
N VAL A 96 1.62 -6.79 -14.32
CA VAL A 96 1.89 -5.37 -14.64
C VAL A 96 3.07 -5.32 -15.62
N ALA A 97 2.91 -4.60 -16.71
CA ALA A 97 3.99 -4.46 -17.69
C ALA A 97 5.21 -3.75 -17.07
N PRO A 98 6.45 -4.22 -17.30
CA PRO A 98 7.66 -3.68 -16.67
C PRO A 98 7.84 -2.17 -16.85
N TYR A 99 7.48 -1.64 -18.01
CA TYR A 99 7.57 -0.19 -18.26
C TYR A 99 6.58 0.64 -17.42
N LEU A 100 5.42 0.06 -17.07
CA LEU A 100 4.44 0.70 -16.18
C LEU A 100 4.94 0.69 -14.73
N VAL A 101 5.57 -0.41 -14.29
CA VAL A 101 6.22 -0.46 -12.98
C VAL A 101 7.29 0.62 -12.88
N ALA A 102 8.16 0.72 -13.89
CA ALA A 102 9.22 1.73 -13.92
C ALA A 102 8.69 3.17 -13.95
N ALA A 103 7.56 3.41 -14.61
CA ALA A 103 6.96 4.74 -14.72
C ALA A 103 6.16 5.17 -13.49
N SER A 104 5.60 4.22 -12.73
CA SER A 104 4.68 4.50 -11.61
C SER A 104 5.30 4.35 -10.23
N LEU A 105 6.33 3.52 -10.09
CA LEU A 105 6.93 3.17 -8.81
C LEU A 105 7.93 4.24 -8.36
N VAL A 106 7.65 4.90 -7.24
CA VAL A 106 8.51 5.95 -6.67
C VAL A 106 9.46 5.39 -5.60
N ALA A 107 8.95 4.52 -4.74
CA ALA A 107 9.72 3.95 -3.65
C ALA A 107 9.13 2.62 -3.17
N ILE A 108 9.98 1.76 -2.62
CA ILE A 108 9.58 0.53 -1.93
C ILE A 108 10.24 0.51 -0.56
N LEU A 109 9.43 0.23 0.47
CA LEU A 109 9.89 0.05 1.83
C LEU A 109 9.63 -1.39 2.25
N ALA A 110 10.67 -2.12 2.66
CA ALA A 110 10.52 -3.41 3.32
C ALA A 110 10.83 -3.29 4.81
N GLN A 111 10.01 -3.93 5.64
CA GLN A 111 10.14 -3.89 7.09
C GLN A 111 10.18 -5.31 7.67
N ARG A 112 11.00 -5.50 8.70
CA ARG A 112 11.11 -6.75 9.44
C ARG A 112 11.11 -6.48 10.94
N LEU A 113 10.35 -7.28 11.66
CA LEU A 113 10.43 -7.31 13.11
C LEU A 113 11.69 -8.06 13.54
N VAL A 114 12.49 -7.44 14.39
CA VAL A 114 13.68 -8.06 14.98
C VAL A 114 13.57 -8.07 16.50
N ARG A 115 14.22 -9.05 17.13
CA ARG A 115 14.34 -9.06 18.59
C ARG A 115 15.30 -7.97 19.02
N ILE A 116 14.91 -7.18 19.99
CA ILE A 116 15.77 -6.19 20.63
C ILE A 116 16.33 -6.74 21.94
N ASN A 117 17.56 -6.38 22.26
CA ASN A 117 18.18 -6.75 23.53
C ASN A 117 17.49 -6.05 24.68
N CYS A 118 17.28 -6.80 25.77
CA CYS A 118 16.74 -6.22 26.99
C CYS A 118 17.65 -5.10 27.52
N PRO A 119 17.15 -3.87 27.74
CA PRO A 119 17.97 -2.76 28.20
C PRO A 119 18.58 -2.99 29.60
N LYS A 120 17.95 -3.88 30.42
CA LYS A 120 18.39 -4.15 31.79
C LYS A 120 19.47 -5.24 31.91
N CYS A 121 19.51 -6.22 30.97
CA CYS A 121 20.40 -7.37 31.07
C CYS A 121 21.30 -7.59 29.85
N LYS A 122 21.34 -6.65 28.89
CA LYS A 122 22.26 -6.75 27.75
C LYS A 122 23.71 -6.59 28.24
N ALA A 123 24.59 -7.45 27.73
CA ALA A 123 26.02 -7.37 27.98
C ALA A 123 26.79 -7.38 26.65
N PRO A 124 27.97 -6.74 26.58
CA PRO A 124 28.83 -6.85 25.40
C PRO A 124 29.21 -8.31 25.16
N TYR A 125 29.20 -8.71 23.90
CA TYR A 125 29.62 -10.04 23.46
C TYR A 125 30.70 -9.88 22.37
N MET A 126 31.85 -10.55 22.57
CA MET A 126 32.87 -10.68 21.54
C MET A 126 32.75 -12.06 20.92
N PRO A 127 32.44 -12.15 19.61
CA PRO A 127 32.45 -13.45 18.92
C PRO A 127 33.88 -14.01 18.89
N ALA A 128 33.96 -15.33 19.06
CA ALA A 128 35.23 -16.07 18.96
C ALA A 128 35.74 -16.11 17.53
#